data_0e9cde1cb9fe5ab6266844122f7f3a7e
#
_entry.id   0e9cde1cb9fe5ab6266844122f7f3a7e
#
_cell.length_a   1.000
_cell.length_b   1.000
_cell.length_c   1.000
_cell.angle_alpha   90.00
_cell.angle_beta   90.00
_cell.angle_gamma   90.00
#
_symmetry.space_group_name_H-M   'P 1'
#
loop_
_entity.id
_entity.type
_entity.pdbx_description
1 polymer ?
#
loop_
_entity_poly.entity_id
_entity_poly.type
_entity_poly.pdbx_seq_one_letter_code
_entity_poly.pdbx_strand_id
1 'polypeptide(L)'
;MSVKTVPFSDELIQNIAAKYGTPFHIYDEKGMLDNVKRFQKAFSWNPNFHEYFAVKATPNPWIMKSLKTLDVGSDCSSMAELVLAESVGIKGGEIVFSANDTPDEEFIKAHELGAIINLDDVSNLDDLERLQIVPERICFRYNPGPELTRGNAIIGTPEEAKYGMTYDQLMTCVDWAKKKGISYIGIHTMVISAELELPGLLGTISMMCDLANDIRDKKGITVDFIDFGGGIGIPYLPEQKAVDIEAVSYTHLRAHETVLDL
;
A
#
# COMPACT_ATOMS: atom_id res chain seq x y z
N MET A 1 -24.23 18.03 -7.02
CA MET A 1 -23.49 17.35 -8.10
C MET A 1 -22.17 18.09 -8.27
N SER A 2 -21.05 17.47 -7.99
CA SER A 2 -19.75 18.08 -8.31
C SER A 2 -19.52 17.90 -9.81
N VAL A 3 -19.61 18.98 -10.56
CA VAL A 3 -19.23 18.97 -11.98
C VAL A 3 -17.71 18.87 -12.02
N LYS A 4 -17.20 17.72 -12.45
CA LYS A 4 -15.77 17.57 -12.70
C LYS A 4 -15.40 18.45 -13.88
N THR A 5 -14.51 19.42 -13.68
CA THR A 5 -13.99 20.29 -14.72
C THR A 5 -12.55 19.91 -15.03
N VAL A 6 -12.17 20.04 -16.30
CA VAL A 6 -10.77 19.89 -16.70
C VAL A 6 -9.99 21.05 -16.09
N PRO A 7 -8.88 20.80 -15.34
CA PRO A 7 -8.15 21.85 -14.62
C PRO A 7 -7.23 22.69 -15.51
N PHE A 8 -7.35 22.58 -16.82
CA PHE A 8 -6.54 23.26 -17.84
C PHE A 8 -7.42 24.08 -18.78
N SER A 9 -6.92 25.24 -19.20
CA SER A 9 -7.61 26.03 -20.21
C SER A 9 -7.54 25.38 -21.58
N ASP A 10 -8.54 25.63 -22.43
CA ASP A 10 -8.56 25.16 -23.82
C ASP A 10 -7.34 25.66 -24.61
N GLU A 11 -6.93 26.91 -24.37
CA GLU A 11 -5.73 27.49 -24.99
C GLU A 11 -4.46 26.70 -24.61
N LEU A 12 -4.28 26.33 -23.35
CA LEU A 12 -3.15 25.51 -22.90
C LEU A 12 -3.16 24.13 -23.58
N ILE A 13 -4.32 23.50 -23.64
CA ILE A 13 -4.46 22.18 -24.30
C ILE A 13 -4.11 22.29 -25.80
N GLN A 14 -4.59 23.30 -26.47
CA GLN A 14 -4.29 23.54 -27.88
C GLN A 14 -2.79 23.80 -28.11
N ASN A 15 -2.15 24.60 -27.26
CA ASN A 15 -0.72 24.87 -27.35
C ASN A 15 0.12 23.61 -27.12
N ILE A 16 -0.28 22.74 -26.17
CA ILE A 16 0.37 21.45 -25.92
C ILE A 16 0.19 20.54 -27.15
N ALA A 17 -1.01 20.44 -27.67
CA ALA A 17 -1.31 19.64 -28.87
C ALA A 17 -0.50 20.10 -30.10
N ALA A 18 -0.36 21.41 -30.28
CA ALA A 18 0.43 21.98 -31.38
C ALA A 18 1.94 21.68 -31.20
N LYS A 19 2.43 21.69 -29.97
CA LYS A 19 3.85 21.50 -29.68
C LYS A 19 4.28 20.01 -29.70
N TYR A 20 3.45 19.13 -29.13
CA TYR A 20 3.82 17.73 -28.90
C TYR A 20 3.05 16.72 -29.76
N GLY A 21 2.01 17.18 -30.48
CA GLY A 21 1.11 16.30 -31.22
C GLY A 21 0.04 15.64 -30.32
N THR A 22 -0.78 14.81 -30.94
CA THR A 22 -1.82 14.01 -30.29
C THR A 22 -1.64 12.53 -30.66
N PRO A 23 -1.97 11.56 -29.80
CA PRO A 23 -2.48 11.73 -28.43
C PRO A 23 -1.36 12.08 -27.43
N PHE A 24 -1.74 12.69 -26.28
CA PHE A 24 -0.82 12.95 -25.18
C PHE A 24 -1.53 12.79 -23.83
N HIS A 25 -0.75 12.53 -22.77
CA HIS A 25 -1.20 12.59 -21.39
C HIS A 25 -0.78 13.91 -20.75
N ILE A 26 -1.67 14.51 -19.98
CA ILE A 26 -1.40 15.69 -19.17
C ILE A 26 -1.73 15.39 -17.71
N TYR A 27 -0.83 15.72 -16.80
CA TYR A 27 -1.00 15.50 -15.38
C TYR A 27 -1.17 16.83 -14.65
N ASP A 28 -2.17 16.90 -13.77
CA ASP A 28 -2.36 18.02 -12.85
C ASP A 28 -1.50 17.81 -11.59
N GLU A 29 -0.27 18.28 -11.63
CA GLU A 29 0.66 18.16 -10.50
C GLU A 29 0.11 18.82 -9.23
N LYS A 30 -0.50 20.01 -9.37
CA LYS A 30 -1.08 20.71 -8.23
C LYS A 30 -2.21 19.90 -7.59
N GLY A 31 -3.14 19.40 -8.40
CA GLY A 31 -4.25 18.59 -7.93
C GLY A 31 -3.77 17.29 -7.26
N MET A 32 -2.75 16.65 -7.82
CA MET A 32 -2.12 15.46 -7.24
C MET A 32 -1.52 15.76 -5.86
N LEU A 33 -0.69 16.78 -5.73
CA LEU A 33 -0.05 17.15 -4.47
C LEU A 33 -1.07 17.65 -3.43
N ASP A 34 -2.10 18.38 -3.84
CA ASP A 34 -3.17 18.82 -2.94
C ASP A 34 -3.96 17.63 -2.38
N ASN A 35 -4.17 16.57 -3.19
CA ASN A 35 -4.82 15.36 -2.73
C ASN A 35 -3.98 14.60 -1.70
N VAL A 36 -2.67 14.46 -1.93
CA VAL A 36 -1.73 13.87 -0.95
C VAL A 36 -1.75 14.64 0.36
N LYS A 37 -1.63 15.97 0.32
CA LYS A 37 -1.68 16.81 1.53
C LYS A 37 -2.98 16.64 2.31
N ARG A 38 -4.11 16.51 1.60
CA ARG A 38 -5.42 16.27 2.24
C ARG A 38 -5.43 14.92 2.94
N PHE A 39 -4.86 13.88 2.31
CA PHE A 39 -4.77 12.55 2.88
C PHE A 39 -3.87 12.55 4.12
N GLN A 40 -2.65 13.06 4.02
CA GLN A 40 -1.71 13.19 5.14
C GLN A 40 -2.30 14.01 6.30
N LYS A 41 -3.05 15.08 5.99
CA LYS A 41 -3.73 15.88 7.02
C LYS A 41 -4.76 15.06 7.79
N ALA A 42 -5.52 14.19 7.13
CA ALA A 42 -6.49 13.33 7.79
C ALA A 42 -5.83 12.38 8.80
N PHE A 43 -4.59 11.93 8.54
CA PHE A 43 -3.83 11.04 9.41
C PHE A 43 -2.80 11.75 10.29
N SER A 44 -2.79 13.07 10.35
CA SER A 44 -1.79 13.86 11.08
C SER A 44 -1.78 13.67 12.61
N TRP A 45 -2.77 13.00 13.17
CA TRP A 45 -2.81 12.59 14.57
C TRP A 45 -1.80 11.45 14.87
N ASN A 46 -1.44 10.64 13.87
CA ASN A 46 -0.40 9.61 13.97
C ASN A 46 0.91 10.15 13.33
N PRO A 47 1.94 10.47 14.12
CA PRO A 47 3.21 10.99 13.60
C PRO A 47 3.98 9.93 12.78
N ASN A 48 3.63 8.65 12.90
CA ASN A 48 4.24 7.55 12.19
C ASN A 48 3.45 7.12 10.94
N PHE A 49 2.45 7.91 10.54
CA PHE A 49 1.72 7.63 9.31
C PHE A 49 2.63 7.83 8.09
N HIS A 50 2.67 6.82 7.23
CA HIS A 50 3.38 6.86 5.95
C HIS A 50 2.43 6.51 4.81
N GLU A 51 2.59 7.20 3.70
CA GLU A 51 1.86 6.93 2.45
C GLU A 51 2.83 6.39 1.41
N TYR A 52 2.47 5.29 0.75
CA TYR A 52 3.23 4.68 -0.32
C TYR A 52 2.44 4.72 -1.61
N PHE A 53 3.05 5.24 -2.66
CA PHE A 53 2.46 5.31 -3.98
C PHE A 53 2.68 4.00 -4.72
N ALA A 54 1.60 3.32 -5.15
CA ALA A 54 1.67 2.13 -5.98
C ALA A 54 2.22 2.49 -7.37
N VAL A 55 3.49 2.22 -7.62
CA VAL A 55 4.23 2.65 -8.82
C VAL A 55 3.59 2.12 -10.10
N LYS A 56 3.06 0.90 -10.06
CA LYS A 56 2.35 0.26 -11.21
C LYS A 56 1.18 1.08 -11.75
N ALA A 57 0.55 1.92 -10.94
CA ALA A 57 -0.57 2.76 -11.37
C ALA A 57 -0.13 3.81 -12.40
N THR A 58 1.06 4.38 -12.22
CA THR A 58 1.66 5.35 -13.15
C THR A 58 3.18 5.37 -12.96
N PRO A 59 3.94 4.48 -13.62
CA PRO A 59 5.40 4.35 -13.46
C PRO A 59 6.14 5.51 -14.14
N ASN A 60 5.95 6.72 -13.61
CA ASN A 60 6.52 7.95 -14.16
C ASN A 60 7.47 8.59 -13.14
N PRO A 61 8.77 8.71 -13.44
CA PRO A 61 9.75 9.25 -12.50
C PRO A 61 9.49 10.71 -12.11
N TRP A 62 8.82 11.51 -12.95
CA TRP A 62 8.46 12.88 -12.61
C TRP A 62 7.35 12.94 -11.57
N ILE A 63 6.35 12.06 -11.67
CA ILE A 63 5.30 11.91 -10.66
C ILE A 63 5.92 11.45 -9.35
N MET A 64 6.76 10.42 -9.36
CA MET A 64 7.43 9.92 -8.17
C MET A 64 8.30 11.00 -7.50
N LYS A 65 9.04 11.81 -8.28
CA LYS A 65 9.79 12.95 -7.75
C LYS A 65 8.89 14.00 -7.09
N SER A 66 7.76 14.32 -7.70
CA SER A 66 6.81 15.28 -7.13
C SER A 66 6.22 14.74 -5.83
N LEU A 67 5.79 13.48 -5.78
CA LEU A 67 5.27 12.82 -4.58
C LEU A 67 6.31 12.76 -3.46
N LYS A 68 7.55 12.45 -3.78
CA LYS A 68 8.67 12.44 -2.82
C LYS A 68 8.87 13.77 -2.09
N THR A 69 8.50 14.90 -2.71
CA THR A 69 8.57 16.22 -2.02
C THR A 69 7.64 16.34 -0.82
N LEU A 70 6.70 15.42 -0.69
CA LEU A 70 5.74 15.29 0.41
C LEU A 70 5.98 13.99 1.23
N ASP A 71 7.19 13.44 1.19
CA ASP A 71 7.59 12.23 1.92
C ASP A 71 6.73 10.99 1.59
N VAL A 72 6.17 10.93 0.37
CA VAL A 72 5.46 9.75 -0.12
C VAL A 72 6.48 8.73 -0.62
N GLY A 73 6.42 7.53 -0.06
CA GLY A 73 7.23 6.39 -0.47
C GLY A 73 6.72 5.72 -1.75
N SER A 74 7.29 4.58 -2.09
CA SER A 74 6.93 3.80 -3.27
C SER A 74 6.58 2.37 -2.90
N ASP A 75 5.38 1.91 -3.31
CA ASP A 75 5.03 0.49 -3.33
C ASP A 75 5.38 -0.06 -4.71
N CYS A 76 6.41 -0.92 -4.74
CA CYS A 76 6.98 -1.51 -5.94
C CYS A 76 6.60 -2.98 -6.04
N SER A 77 6.26 -3.45 -7.24
CA SER A 77 5.85 -4.83 -7.49
C SER A 77 6.67 -5.52 -8.59
N SER A 78 7.77 -4.91 -9.01
CA SER A 78 8.67 -5.47 -10.03
C SER A 78 10.05 -4.83 -10.01
N MET A 79 11.03 -5.48 -10.67
CA MET A 79 12.37 -4.94 -10.89
C MET A 79 12.34 -3.53 -11.49
N ALA A 80 11.50 -3.32 -12.51
CA ALA A 80 11.40 -2.02 -13.18
C ALA A 80 10.99 -0.91 -12.23
N GLU A 81 10.07 -1.19 -11.30
CA GLU A 81 9.59 -0.24 -10.30
C GLU A 81 10.65 0.03 -9.22
N LEU A 82 11.40 -0.98 -8.78
CA LEU A 82 12.56 -0.82 -7.88
C LEU A 82 13.63 0.08 -8.50
N VAL A 83 13.96 -0.14 -9.78
CA VAL A 83 14.93 0.71 -10.53
C VAL A 83 14.40 2.14 -10.68
N LEU A 84 13.11 2.33 -10.92
CA LEU A 84 12.50 3.66 -10.99
C LEU A 84 12.58 4.36 -9.62
N ALA A 85 12.24 3.69 -8.54
CA ALA A 85 12.34 4.24 -7.18
C ALA A 85 13.79 4.68 -6.86
N GLU A 86 14.76 3.81 -7.13
CA GLU A 86 16.19 4.13 -6.97
C GLU A 86 16.60 5.35 -7.81
N SER A 87 16.17 5.42 -9.07
CA SER A 87 16.52 6.51 -10.00
C SER A 87 16.05 7.89 -9.53
N VAL A 88 15.00 7.95 -8.72
CA VAL A 88 14.48 9.19 -8.13
C VAL A 88 14.96 9.39 -6.70
N GLY A 89 15.85 8.51 -6.20
CA GLY A 89 16.48 8.59 -4.90
C GLY A 89 15.57 8.14 -3.75
N ILE A 90 14.57 7.30 -3.99
CA ILE A 90 13.76 6.62 -2.97
C ILE A 90 14.49 5.33 -2.61
N LYS A 91 14.64 5.02 -1.32
CA LYS A 91 15.37 3.86 -0.83
C LYS A 91 15.04 3.54 0.64
N GLY A 92 15.49 2.38 1.09
CA GLY A 92 15.28 1.96 2.48
C GLY A 92 13.81 1.76 2.79
N GLY A 93 13.39 2.17 3.98
CA GLY A 93 12.00 2.09 4.42
C GLY A 93 11.02 2.96 3.65
N GLU A 94 11.48 3.80 2.71
CA GLU A 94 10.62 4.52 1.77
C GLU A 94 10.15 3.63 0.60
N ILE A 95 10.61 2.38 0.52
CA ILE A 95 10.15 1.40 -0.46
C ILE A 95 9.47 0.24 0.27
N VAL A 96 8.24 -0.08 -0.13
CA VAL A 96 7.61 -1.37 0.12
C VAL A 96 7.71 -2.18 -1.17
N PHE A 97 8.21 -3.41 -1.09
CA PHE A 97 8.29 -4.30 -2.23
C PHE A 97 7.27 -5.43 -2.08
N SER A 98 6.21 -5.38 -2.88
CA SER A 98 5.04 -6.28 -2.84
C SER A 98 4.84 -6.95 -4.20
N ALA A 99 5.38 -8.15 -4.38
CA ALA A 99 5.20 -8.93 -5.60
C ALA A 99 4.60 -10.31 -5.29
N ASN A 100 3.89 -10.89 -6.25
CA ASN A 100 3.20 -12.18 -6.05
C ASN A 100 3.98 -13.35 -6.63
N ASP A 101 4.74 -13.09 -7.68
CA ASP A 101 5.59 -14.06 -8.35
C ASP A 101 6.96 -13.40 -8.49
N THR A 102 7.80 -13.62 -7.48
CA THR A 102 9.02 -12.83 -7.26
C THR A 102 10.25 -13.62 -7.72
N PRO A 103 10.89 -13.22 -8.82
CA PRO A 103 12.19 -13.76 -9.22
C PRO A 103 13.29 -13.44 -8.18
N ASP A 104 14.33 -14.28 -8.14
CA ASP A 104 15.46 -14.15 -7.23
C ASP A 104 16.10 -12.75 -7.26
N GLU A 105 16.30 -12.22 -8.46
CA GLU A 105 16.92 -10.91 -8.68
C GLU A 105 16.11 -9.76 -8.10
N GLU A 106 14.80 -9.90 -7.99
CA GLU A 106 13.93 -8.87 -7.38
C GLU A 106 14.05 -8.89 -5.85
N PHE A 107 14.12 -10.06 -5.21
CA PHE A 107 14.42 -10.16 -3.79
C PHE A 107 15.81 -9.58 -3.47
N ILE A 108 16.82 -9.92 -4.27
CA ILE A 108 18.18 -9.38 -4.12
C ILE A 108 18.15 -7.87 -4.23
N LYS A 109 17.52 -7.33 -5.28
CA LYS A 109 17.44 -5.88 -5.50
C LYS A 109 16.68 -5.15 -4.40
N ALA A 110 15.55 -5.67 -3.95
CA ALA A 110 14.78 -5.10 -2.85
C ALA A 110 15.61 -5.07 -1.56
N HIS A 111 16.33 -6.15 -1.28
CA HIS A 111 17.23 -6.23 -0.12
C HIS A 111 18.40 -5.24 -0.21
N GLU A 112 19.06 -5.13 -1.37
CA GLU A 112 20.14 -4.15 -1.62
C GLU A 112 19.69 -2.71 -1.41
N LEU A 113 18.45 -2.39 -1.78
CA LEU A 113 17.85 -1.08 -1.57
C LEU A 113 17.43 -0.83 -0.11
N GLY A 114 17.44 -1.87 0.74
CA GLY A 114 16.94 -1.81 2.13
C GLY A 114 15.43 -1.67 2.22
N ALA A 115 14.69 -2.10 1.18
CA ALA A 115 13.24 -2.02 1.13
C ALA A 115 12.58 -2.87 2.21
N ILE A 116 11.36 -2.52 2.57
CA ILE A 116 10.44 -3.39 3.32
C ILE A 116 10.00 -4.50 2.35
N ILE A 117 10.40 -5.73 2.60
CA ILE A 117 10.01 -6.88 1.76
C ILE A 117 8.68 -7.42 2.28
N ASN A 118 7.63 -7.31 1.46
CA ASN A 118 6.30 -7.81 1.78
C ASN A 118 6.08 -9.15 1.08
N LEU A 119 6.08 -10.23 1.86
CA LEU A 119 5.91 -11.58 1.36
C LEU A 119 4.43 -11.88 1.09
N ASP A 120 4.15 -12.38 -0.10
CA ASP A 120 2.79 -12.76 -0.54
C ASP A 120 2.42 -14.20 -0.14
N ASP A 121 3.38 -15.10 -0.07
CA ASP A 121 3.18 -16.51 0.23
C ASP A 121 4.24 -17.05 1.20
N VAL A 122 3.86 -18.09 1.97
CA VAL A 122 4.77 -18.73 2.93
C VAL A 122 5.97 -19.41 2.25
N SER A 123 5.84 -19.84 0.99
CA SER A 123 6.94 -20.43 0.22
C SER A 123 8.08 -19.44 -0.06
N ASN A 124 7.81 -18.14 -0.03
CA ASN A 124 8.86 -17.13 -0.17
C ASN A 124 9.90 -17.19 0.94
N LEU A 125 9.60 -17.83 2.09
CA LEU A 125 10.60 -18.07 3.12
C LEU A 125 11.73 -18.98 2.60
N ASP A 126 11.41 -20.00 1.79
CA ASP A 126 12.41 -20.89 1.20
C ASP A 126 13.30 -20.14 0.21
N ASP A 127 12.75 -19.16 -0.53
CA ASP A 127 13.51 -18.30 -1.42
C ASP A 127 14.48 -17.42 -0.63
N LEU A 128 14.04 -16.76 0.43
CA LEU A 128 14.90 -15.96 1.29
C LEU A 128 16.01 -16.80 1.94
N GLU A 129 15.70 -18.01 2.40
CA GLU A 129 16.69 -18.93 2.97
C GLU A 129 17.72 -19.35 1.92
N ARG A 130 17.28 -19.73 0.72
CA ARG A 130 18.14 -20.13 -0.39
C ARG A 130 19.06 -19.00 -0.85
N LEU A 131 18.53 -17.78 -0.90
CA LEU A 131 19.28 -16.57 -1.26
C LEU A 131 20.12 -16.01 -0.11
N GLN A 132 19.99 -16.58 1.09
CA GLN A 132 20.63 -16.10 2.33
C GLN A 132 20.28 -14.64 2.66
N ILE A 133 19.06 -14.23 2.34
CA ILE A 133 18.54 -12.90 2.62
C ILE A 133 17.84 -12.91 3.97
N VAL A 134 18.28 -12.03 4.86
CA VAL A 134 17.58 -11.70 6.11
C VAL A 134 17.27 -10.20 6.06
N PRO A 135 16.07 -9.78 5.68
CA PRO A 135 15.75 -8.37 5.55
C PRO A 135 15.70 -7.69 6.92
N GLU A 136 16.11 -6.43 6.97
CA GLU A 136 16.00 -5.61 8.20
C GLU A 136 14.53 -5.37 8.57
N ARG A 137 13.69 -5.20 7.54
CA ARG A 137 12.24 -4.91 7.62
C ARG A 137 11.48 -5.90 6.77
N ILE A 138 10.48 -6.55 7.37
CA ILE A 138 9.66 -7.53 6.67
C ILE A 138 8.18 -7.26 6.91
N CYS A 139 7.38 -7.57 5.92
CA CYS A 139 5.92 -7.50 5.97
C CYS A 139 5.32 -8.80 5.46
N PHE A 140 4.15 -9.14 5.96
CA PHE A 140 3.44 -10.36 5.57
C PHE A 140 2.03 -10.01 5.10
N ARG A 141 1.70 -10.43 3.87
CA ARG A 141 0.39 -10.19 3.30
C ARG A 141 -0.62 -11.22 3.79
N TYR A 142 -1.65 -10.74 4.45
CA TYR A 142 -2.75 -11.54 4.98
C TYR A 142 -3.91 -11.61 3.99
N ASN A 143 -4.43 -12.82 3.78
CA ASN A 143 -5.70 -13.09 3.11
C ASN A 143 -6.67 -13.73 4.12
N PRO A 144 -7.77 -13.05 4.50
CA PRO A 144 -8.73 -13.58 5.47
C PRO A 144 -9.56 -14.76 4.95
N GLY A 145 -9.46 -15.10 3.66
CA GLY A 145 -10.28 -16.14 3.07
C GLY A 145 -11.78 -15.84 3.11
N PRO A 146 -12.63 -16.87 3.26
CA PRO A 146 -14.08 -16.73 3.19
C PRO A 146 -14.72 -15.94 4.36
N GLU A 147 -13.97 -15.61 5.40
CA GLU A 147 -14.47 -14.83 6.53
C GLU A 147 -14.82 -13.39 6.13
N LEU A 148 -14.22 -12.89 5.05
CA LEU A 148 -14.55 -11.58 4.49
C LEU A 148 -15.46 -11.76 3.27
N THR A 149 -16.76 -11.59 3.43
CA THR A 149 -17.77 -11.85 2.38
C THR A 149 -17.83 -10.77 1.28
N ARG A 150 -16.94 -9.77 1.30
CA ARG A 150 -16.96 -8.67 0.33
C ARG A 150 -15.74 -8.74 -0.58
N GLY A 151 -15.98 -9.16 -1.81
CA GLY A 151 -15.06 -9.03 -2.94
C GLY A 151 -15.63 -8.10 -4.01
N ASN A 152 -14.83 -7.78 -5.01
CA ASN A 152 -15.27 -7.08 -6.20
C ASN A 152 -14.75 -7.77 -7.47
N ALA A 153 -15.22 -7.31 -8.64
CA ALA A 153 -14.86 -7.91 -9.93
C ALA A 153 -13.35 -7.88 -10.25
N ILE A 154 -12.54 -7.10 -9.52
CA ILE A 154 -11.11 -6.92 -9.76
C ILE A 154 -10.30 -7.89 -8.90
N ILE A 155 -10.65 -8.01 -7.62
CA ILE A 155 -9.92 -8.85 -6.63
C ILE A 155 -10.52 -10.24 -6.54
N GLY A 156 -11.79 -10.41 -6.91
CA GLY A 156 -12.56 -11.61 -6.64
C GLY A 156 -13.08 -11.66 -5.19
N THR A 157 -13.55 -12.80 -4.76
CA THR A 157 -13.82 -13.04 -3.34
C THR A 157 -12.51 -13.40 -2.64
N PRO A 158 -12.30 -13.05 -1.36
CA PRO A 158 -11.09 -13.43 -0.64
C PRO A 158 -10.82 -14.95 -0.64
N GLU A 159 -11.87 -15.76 -0.72
CA GLU A 159 -11.76 -17.23 -0.88
C GLU A 159 -11.10 -17.66 -2.20
N GLU A 160 -11.34 -16.91 -3.28
CA GLU A 160 -10.80 -17.18 -4.62
C GLU A 160 -9.54 -16.34 -4.92
N ALA A 161 -9.18 -15.40 -4.03
CA ALA A 161 -8.06 -14.52 -4.24
C ALA A 161 -6.74 -15.30 -4.22
N LYS A 162 -5.89 -15.01 -5.22
CA LYS A 162 -4.59 -15.66 -5.39
C LYS A 162 -3.52 -15.14 -4.42
N TYR A 163 -3.82 -14.10 -3.67
CA TYR A 163 -2.85 -13.24 -3.00
C TYR A 163 -2.97 -13.35 -1.50
N GLY A 164 -1.81 -13.43 -0.87
CA GLY A 164 -1.70 -13.38 0.57
C GLY A 164 -1.86 -14.74 1.25
N MET A 165 -1.38 -14.79 2.45
CA MET A 165 -1.29 -15.97 3.31
C MET A 165 -2.56 -16.16 4.15
N THR A 166 -2.93 -17.40 4.38
CA THR A 166 -3.89 -17.75 5.43
C THR A 166 -3.33 -17.38 6.81
N TYR A 167 -4.19 -17.36 7.82
CA TYR A 167 -3.80 -17.08 9.20
C TYR A 167 -2.64 -17.97 9.68
N ASP A 168 -2.72 -19.29 9.48
CA ASP A 168 -1.70 -20.22 9.95
C ASP A 168 -0.35 -20.06 9.20
N GLN A 169 -0.40 -19.77 7.91
CA GLN A 169 0.78 -19.47 7.10
C GLN A 169 1.46 -18.18 7.60
N LEU A 170 0.67 -17.13 7.84
CA LEU A 170 1.18 -15.86 8.36
C LEU A 170 1.84 -16.06 9.73
N MET A 171 1.19 -16.80 10.65
CA MET A 171 1.76 -17.09 11.96
C MET A 171 3.07 -17.90 11.87
N THR A 172 3.23 -18.74 10.85
CA THR A 172 4.48 -19.44 10.55
C THR A 172 5.57 -18.45 10.11
N CYS A 173 5.23 -17.48 9.25
CA CYS A 173 6.16 -16.44 8.82
C CYS A 173 6.61 -15.53 9.98
N VAL A 174 5.69 -15.20 10.88
CA VAL A 174 6.01 -14.43 12.10
C VAL A 174 6.99 -15.20 12.99
N ASP A 175 6.80 -16.50 13.18
CA ASP A 175 7.74 -17.34 13.94
C ASP A 175 9.12 -17.40 13.26
N TRP A 176 9.16 -17.48 11.94
CA TRP A 176 10.39 -17.45 11.17
C TRP A 176 11.12 -16.11 11.35
N ALA A 177 10.44 -14.97 11.22
CA ALA A 177 11.03 -13.66 11.43
C ALA A 177 11.62 -13.50 12.82
N LYS A 178 10.87 -13.93 13.85
CA LYS A 178 11.35 -13.97 15.25
C LYS A 178 12.61 -14.81 15.39
N LYS A 179 12.65 -16.01 14.80
CA LYS A 179 13.80 -16.90 14.84
C LYS A 179 15.03 -16.28 14.14
N LYS A 180 14.82 -15.50 13.08
CA LYS A 180 15.88 -14.78 12.37
C LYS A 180 16.35 -13.52 13.10
N GLY A 181 15.67 -13.09 14.12
CA GLY A 181 16.00 -11.88 14.89
C GLY A 181 15.60 -10.59 14.15
N ILE A 182 14.64 -10.67 13.23
CA ILE A 182 14.11 -9.48 12.56
C ILE A 182 13.28 -8.70 13.59
N SER A 183 13.60 -7.42 13.73
CA SER A 183 13.00 -6.55 14.76
C SER A 183 11.94 -5.59 14.22
N TYR A 184 11.78 -5.49 12.90
CA TYR A 184 10.79 -4.61 12.28
C TYR A 184 9.85 -5.44 11.40
N ILE A 185 8.66 -5.72 11.94
CA ILE A 185 7.68 -6.65 11.36
C ILE A 185 6.37 -5.91 11.13
N GLY A 186 5.89 -5.95 9.89
CA GLY A 186 4.59 -5.43 9.50
C GLY A 186 3.62 -6.50 9.02
N ILE A 187 2.37 -6.13 8.92
CA ILE A 187 1.32 -6.90 8.26
C ILE A 187 0.62 -6.05 7.21
N HIS A 188 0.24 -6.68 6.11
CA HIS A 188 -0.41 -6.04 4.97
C HIS A 188 -1.66 -6.81 4.57
N THR A 189 -2.63 -6.13 3.99
CA THR A 189 -3.75 -6.78 3.28
C THR A 189 -4.18 -5.95 2.08
N MET A 190 -4.80 -6.60 1.09
CA MET A 190 -5.42 -5.95 -0.05
C MET A 190 -6.69 -6.70 -0.43
N VAL A 191 -7.75 -6.50 0.35
CA VAL A 191 -9.03 -7.22 0.23
C VAL A 191 -10.15 -6.37 -0.34
N ILE A 192 -9.93 -5.06 -0.49
CA ILE A 192 -10.86 -4.12 -1.08
C ILE A 192 -10.21 -3.35 -2.24
N SER A 193 -11.02 -2.95 -3.22
CA SER A 193 -10.58 -2.13 -4.34
C SER A 193 -11.72 -1.24 -4.81
N ALA A 194 -11.42 0.04 -5.07
CA ALA A 194 -12.39 1.05 -5.49
C ALA A 194 -13.61 1.16 -4.57
N GLU A 195 -13.42 0.93 -3.25
CA GLU A 195 -14.48 0.96 -2.25
C GLU A 195 -14.89 2.40 -1.95
N LEU A 196 -16.17 2.70 -2.07
CA LEU A 196 -16.76 4.00 -1.77
C LEU A 196 -17.54 4.01 -0.44
N GLU A 197 -17.79 2.84 0.13
CA GLU A 197 -18.59 2.68 1.32
C GLU A 197 -17.72 2.49 2.57
N LEU A 198 -17.97 3.30 3.59
CA LEU A 198 -17.24 3.25 4.86
C LEU A 198 -17.22 1.85 5.52
N PRO A 199 -18.32 1.08 5.56
CA PRO A 199 -18.31 -0.21 6.25
C PRO A 199 -17.28 -1.21 5.73
N GLY A 200 -16.96 -1.19 4.43
CA GLY A 200 -15.92 -2.05 3.85
C GLY A 200 -14.53 -1.68 4.35
N LEU A 201 -14.23 -0.39 4.33
CA LEU A 201 -12.96 0.16 4.82
C LEU A 201 -12.77 -0.13 6.32
N LEU A 202 -13.82 0.10 7.11
CA LEU A 202 -13.78 -0.11 8.55
C LEU A 202 -13.62 -1.59 8.94
N GLY A 203 -14.29 -2.48 8.21
CA GLY A 203 -14.14 -3.92 8.41
C GLY A 203 -12.70 -4.38 8.19
N THR A 204 -12.03 -3.85 7.17
CA THR A 204 -10.62 -4.14 6.90
C THR A 204 -9.72 -3.64 8.03
N ILE A 205 -9.95 -2.43 8.52
CA ILE A 205 -9.18 -1.84 9.64
C ILE A 205 -9.32 -2.70 10.89
N SER A 206 -10.56 -3.01 11.30
CA SER A 206 -10.81 -3.83 12.49
C SER A 206 -10.13 -5.19 12.40
N MET A 207 -10.30 -5.88 11.28
CA MET A 207 -9.69 -7.18 11.03
C MET A 207 -8.15 -7.15 11.18
N MET A 208 -7.49 -6.14 10.64
CA MET A 208 -6.04 -6.03 10.70
C MET A 208 -5.54 -5.68 12.11
N CYS A 209 -6.28 -4.83 12.85
CA CYS A 209 -6.01 -4.55 14.25
C CYS A 209 -6.17 -5.80 15.12
N ASP A 210 -7.22 -6.60 14.89
CA ASP A 210 -7.44 -7.86 15.59
C ASP A 210 -6.31 -8.86 15.30
N LEU A 211 -5.85 -8.94 14.04
CA LEU A 211 -4.71 -9.77 13.66
C LEU A 211 -3.41 -9.32 14.36
N ALA A 212 -3.15 -8.02 14.44
CA ALA A 212 -1.98 -7.50 15.16
C ALA A 212 -2.02 -7.84 16.65
N ASN A 213 -3.20 -7.74 17.28
CA ASN A 213 -3.41 -8.18 18.68
C ASN A 213 -3.17 -9.68 18.84
N ASP A 214 -3.68 -10.50 17.94
CA ASP A 214 -3.48 -11.95 17.95
C ASP A 214 -1.99 -12.32 17.84
N ILE A 215 -1.23 -11.65 16.98
CA ILE A 215 0.23 -11.83 16.86
C ILE A 215 0.91 -11.49 18.18
N ARG A 216 0.57 -10.36 18.79
CA ARG A 216 1.13 -9.96 20.09
C ARG A 216 0.83 -11.00 21.16
N ASP A 217 -0.43 -11.41 21.28
CA ASP A 217 -0.89 -12.28 22.38
C ASP A 217 -0.39 -13.72 22.21
N LYS A 218 -0.32 -14.24 20.99
CA LYS A 218 0.08 -15.63 20.71
C LYS A 218 1.58 -15.82 20.48
N LYS A 219 2.27 -14.80 19.93
CA LYS A 219 3.70 -14.89 19.58
C LYS A 219 4.60 -14.01 20.43
N GLY A 220 4.03 -13.07 21.20
CA GLY A 220 4.79 -12.10 21.98
C GLY A 220 5.58 -11.13 21.09
N ILE A 221 5.03 -10.77 19.95
CA ILE A 221 5.63 -9.85 18.98
C ILE A 221 4.66 -8.68 18.80
N THR A 222 5.15 -7.47 18.99
CA THR A 222 4.41 -6.26 18.59
C THR A 222 4.64 -6.04 17.10
N VAL A 223 3.56 -5.81 16.35
CA VAL A 223 3.62 -5.44 14.94
C VAL A 223 4.01 -3.95 14.87
N ASP A 224 5.05 -3.63 14.12
CA ASP A 224 5.57 -2.25 14.02
C ASP A 224 4.74 -1.36 13.12
N PHE A 225 4.09 -1.94 12.10
CA PHE A 225 3.18 -1.21 11.21
C PHE A 225 2.11 -2.12 10.60
N ILE A 226 1.01 -1.50 10.23
CA ILE A 226 -0.09 -2.13 9.50
C ILE A 226 -0.29 -1.38 8.18
N ASP A 227 -0.13 -2.09 7.08
CA ASP A 227 -0.45 -1.60 5.75
C ASP A 227 -1.84 -2.10 5.34
N PHE A 228 -2.79 -1.20 5.26
CA PHE A 228 -4.18 -1.51 4.90
C PHE A 228 -4.40 -1.67 3.39
N GLY A 229 -3.35 -1.58 2.57
CA GLY A 229 -3.40 -1.80 1.12
C GLY A 229 -4.12 -0.72 0.31
N GLY A 230 -4.74 0.25 0.94
CA GLY A 230 -5.51 1.30 0.27
C GLY A 230 -6.88 0.84 -0.19
N GLY A 231 -7.12 0.78 -1.50
CA GLY A 231 -8.41 0.37 -2.07
C GLY A 231 -9.54 1.39 -1.95
N ILE A 232 -9.27 2.59 -1.47
CA ILE A 232 -10.24 3.68 -1.37
C ILE A 232 -10.64 4.14 -2.76
N GLY A 233 -11.95 4.09 -3.05
CA GLY A 233 -12.50 4.47 -4.33
C GLY A 233 -12.59 5.98 -4.54
N ILE A 234 -12.65 6.35 -5.81
CA ILE A 234 -12.99 7.71 -6.24
C ILE A 234 -14.31 7.69 -7.00
N PRO A 235 -15.15 8.72 -6.88
CA PRO A 235 -16.41 8.75 -7.62
C PRO A 235 -16.14 8.95 -9.12
N TYR A 236 -16.59 8.01 -9.94
CA TYR A 236 -16.57 8.10 -11.39
C TYR A 236 -17.86 8.69 -11.94
N LEU A 237 -19.00 8.41 -11.31
CA LEU A 237 -20.32 8.82 -11.73
C LEU A 237 -20.80 10.02 -10.90
N PRO A 238 -21.65 10.91 -11.49
CA PRO A 238 -22.12 12.11 -10.81
C PRO A 238 -22.90 11.86 -9.51
N GLU A 239 -23.56 10.72 -9.39
CA GLU A 239 -24.32 10.30 -8.22
C GLU A 239 -23.46 9.72 -7.09
N GLN A 240 -22.24 9.29 -7.39
CA GLN A 240 -21.31 8.74 -6.40
C GLN A 240 -20.74 9.86 -5.52
N LYS A 241 -20.53 9.54 -4.26
CA LYS A 241 -19.89 10.44 -3.28
C LYS A 241 -18.48 9.97 -2.99
N ALA A 242 -17.59 10.92 -2.81
CA ALA A 242 -16.24 10.62 -2.34
C ALA A 242 -16.29 10.10 -0.89
N VAL A 243 -15.38 9.17 -0.59
CA VAL A 243 -15.18 8.70 0.78
C VAL A 243 -14.72 9.85 1.66
N ASP A 244 -15.29 9.93 2.85
CA ASP A 244 -14.85 10.84 3.90
C ASP A 244 -13.59 10.25 4.59
N ILE A 245 -12.43 10.68 4.13
CA ILE A 245 -11.14 10.19 4.65
C ILE A 245 -10.91 10.60 6.10
N GLU A 246 -11.44 11.76 6.51
CA GLU A 246 -11.34 12.21 7.91
C GLU A 246 -12.16 11.29 8.82
N ALA A 247 -13.33 10.83 8.37
CA ALA A 247 -14.13 9.86 9.11
C ALA A 247 -13.41 8.50 9.21
N VAL A 248 -12.80 8.01 8.14
CA VAL A 248 -11.99 6.77 8.16
C VAL A 248 -10.86 6.89 9.17
N SER A 249 -10.10 7.95 9.09
CA SER A 249 -8.90 8.16 9.92
C SER A 249 -9.24 8.40 11.39
N TYR A 250 -10.04 9.43 11.67
CA TYR A 250 -10.23 9.92 13.03
C TYR A 250 -11.20 9.09 13.85
N THR A 251 -12.34 8.74 13.26
CA THR A 251 -13.43 8.09 14.02
C THR A 251 -13.15 6.61 14.27
N HIS A 252 -12.36 5.97 13.42
CA HIS A 252 -12.18 4.53 13.45
C HIS A 252 -10.75 4.09 13.75
N LEU A 253 -9.74 4.52 12.99
CA LEU A 253 -8.35 4.14 13.28
C LEU A 253 -7.89 4.65 14.63
N ARG A 254 -8.12 5.93 14.93
CA ARG A 254 -7.77 6.49 16.23
C ARG A 254 -8.53 5.83 17.40
N ALA A 255 -9.74 5.33 17.17
CA ALA A 255 -10.47 4.59 18.21
C ALA A 255 -9.80 3.23 18.55
N HIS A 256 -9.08 2.63 17.60
CA HIS A 256 -8.30 1.41 17.80
C HIS A 256 -6.90 1.67 18.38
N GLU A 257 -6.38 2.90 18.33
CA GLU A 257 -5.07 3.27 18.88
C GLU A 257 -4.94 2.94 20.37
N THR A 258 -6.01 3.12 21.15
CA THR A 258 -6.04 2.79 22.59
C THR A 258 -5.98 1.30 22.88
N VAL A 259 -6.19 0.45 21.89
CA VAL A 259 -6.16 -1.02 22.00
C VAL A 259 -4.78 -1.58 21.62
N LEU A 260 -4.05 -0.87 20.73
CA LEU A 260 -2.79 -1.36 20.15
C LEU A 260 -1.54 -0.83 20.84
N ASP A 261 -1.65 0.19 21.72
CA ASP A 261 -0.49 0.91 22.30
C ASP A 261 0.53 1.33 21.19
N LEU A 262 0.03 1.76 20.01
CA LEU A 262 0.80 2.17 18.84
C LEU A 262 1.32 3.61 18.97
#